data_346975b0f4f6e6c0fe81360427b356b1
#
_entry.id   346975b0f4f6e6c0fe81360427b356b1
#
_cell.length_a   1.000
_cell.length_b   1.000
_cell.length_c   1.000
_cell.angle_alpha   90.00
_cell.angle_beta   90.00
_cell.angle_gamma   90.00
#
_symmetry.space_group_name_H-M   'P 1'
#
loop_
_entity.id
_entity.type
_entity.pdbx_description
1 polymer ?
#
loop_
_entity_poly.entity_id
_entity_poly.type
_entity_poly.pdbx_seq_one_letter_code
_entity_poly.pdbx_strand_id
1 'polypeptide(L)'
;MNRRMLFKLSLSTLAIFANYSVAKDQASGFPFQLSKSEWKEKLTPFEFAVLREEATERAFTSPLNDNSKVGIYHCKGCDQKLYLSKYKYDSGTGWPSFYKEIEGGISTRRDRKLFMLRTECHCSNCGSHLGHIFDDGPQPTGKRHCINGVSLVFRQT
;
A
#
# COMPACT_ATOMS: atom_id res chain seq x y z
N MET A 1 81.52 1.36 25.38
CA MET A 1 80.39 2.11 25.94
C MET A 1 79.22 1.95 24.96
N ASN A 2 78.34 0.97 25.23
CA ASN A 2 77.24 0.60 24.33
C ASN A 2 75.93 1.15 24.92
N ARG A 3 75.30 2.09 24.19
CA ARG A 3 73.91 2.56 24.50
C ARG A 3 72.97 1.84 23.54
N ARG A 4 72.26 0.85 24.07
CA ARG A 4 71.11 0.22 23.41
C ARG A 4 69.90 1.11 23.61
N MET A 5 69.40 1.66 22.50
CA MET A 5 68.11 2.38 22.43
C MET A 5 66.99 1.34 22.24
N LEU A 6 66.13 1.18 23.23
CA LEU A 6 64.90 0.38 23.14
C LEU A 6 63.78 1.23 22.51
N PHE A 7 63.40 0.88 21.28
CA PHE A 7 62.20 1.43 20.65
C PHE A 7 60.97 0.67 21.20
N LYS A 8 60.14 1.34 21.99
CA LYS A 8 58.82 0.86 22.35
C LYS A 8 57.88 1.15 21.19
N LEU A 9 57.45 0.09 20.47
CA LEU A 9 56.31 0.19 19.53
C LEU A 9 55.03 0.20 20.36
N SER A 10 54.33 1.32 20.37
CA SER A 10 52.95 1.41 20.85
C SER A 10 52.00 1.01 19.73
N LEU A 11 51.35 -0.14 19.81
CA LEU A 11 50.24 -0.54 18.94
C LEU A 11 49.02 0.28 19.33
N SER A 12 48.68 1.30 18.56
CA SER A 12 47.39 2.00 18.65
C SER A 12 46.36 1.20 17.86
N THR A 13 45.49 0.46 18.57
CA THR A 13 44.34 -0.18 17.99
C THR A 13 43.29 0.86 17.65
N LEU A 14 43.16 1.21 16.36
CA LEU A 14 42.09 2.07 15.84
C LEU A 14 40.82 1.24 15.80
N ALA A 15 39.92 1.44 16.77
CA ALA A 15 38.56 0.89 16.75
C ALA A 15 37.74 1.63 15.71
N ILE A 16 37.51 0.99 14.55
CA ILE A 16 36.59 1.49 13.53
C ILE A 16 35.17 1.20 14.01
N PHE A 17 34.51 2.20 14.59
CA PHE A 17 33.08 2.16 14.82
C PHE A 17 32.37 2.31 13.47
N ALA A 18 31.93 1.18 12.89
CA ALA A 18 31.03 1.18 11.75
C ALA A 18 29.69 1.80 12.19
N ASN A 19 29.46 3.06 11.89
CA ASN A 19 28.16 3.69 12.00
C ASN A 19 27.21 3.03 10.98
N TYR A 20 26.46 2.04 11.40
CA TYR A 20 25.29 1.58 10.66
C TYR A 20 24.24 2.68 10.70
N SER A 21 24.27 3.53 9.71
CA SER A 21 23.13 4.42 9.43
C SER A 21 21.96 3.54 9.00
N VAL A 22 21.06 3.25 9.94
CA VAL A 22 19.73 2.77 9.61
C VAL A 22 19.08 3.89 8.80
N ALA A 23 18.99 3.70 7.48
CA ALA A 23 18.25 4.60 6.64
C ALA A 23 16.82 4.66 7.19
N LYS A 24 16.45 5.80 7.80
CA LYS A 24 15.05 6.09 8.10
C LYS A 24 14.32 6.09 6.76
N ASP A 25 13.53 5.04 6.52
CA ASP A 25 12.53 5.06 5.46
C ASP A 25 11.78 6.40 5.58
N GLN A 26 11.79 7.18 4.49
CA GLN A 26 11.15 8.49 4.50
C GLN A 26 9.70 8.28 4.90
N ALA A 27 9.31 8.92 6.01
CA ALA A 27 7.97 8.85 6.53
C ALA A 27 6.99 9.24 5.42
N SER A 28 6.26 8.27 4.88
CA SER A 28 5.11 8.54 4.02
C SER A 28 4.16 9.38 4.86
N GLY A 29 3.64 10.51 4.34
CA GLY A 29 2.77 11.42 5.10
C GLY A 29 1.41 10.84 5.54
N PHE A 30 1.32 9.50 5.69
CA PHE A 30 0.12 8.79 6.11
C PHE A 30 0.11 8.56 7.62
N PRO A 31 -1.07 8.64 8.28
CA PRO A 31 -1.19 8.45 9.74
C PRO A 31 -0.70 7.08 10.23
N PHE A 32 -1.01 6.00 9.50
CA PHE A 32 -0.57 4.65 9.83
C PHE A 32 0.63 4.25 8.98
N GLN A 33 1.73 3.94 9.64
CA GLN A 33 2.99 3.60 8.98
C GLN A 33 3.60 2.35 9.61
N LEU A 34 4.15 1.49 8.76
CA LEU A 34 4.98 0.36 9.12
C LEU A 34 6.23 0.39 8.24
N SER A 35 7.34 -0.13 8.75
CA SER A 35 8.53 -0.38 7.97
C SER A 35 8.26 -1.42 6.87
N LYS A 36 9.14 -1.48 5.87
CA LYS A 36 9.02 -2.49 4.79
C LYS A 36 9.04 -3.92 5.33
N SER A 37 9.82 -4.19 6.39
CA SER A 37 9.88 -5.50 7.04
C SER A 37 8.56 -5.85 7.72
N GLU A 38 7.99 -4.94 8.51
CA GLU A 38 6.71 -5.14 9.18
C GLU A 38 5.55 -5.34 8.18
N TRP A 39 5.56 -4.59 7.05
CA TRP A 39 4.60 -4.83 5.98
C TRP A 39 4.71 -6.23 5.38
N LYS A 40 5.94 -6.75 5.18
CA LYS A 40 6.17 -8.11 4.66
C LYS A 40 5.79 -9.20 5.66
N GLU A 41 5.88 -8.94 6.94
CA GLU A 41 5.39 -9.86 8.00
C GLU A 41 3.86 -9.88 8.08
N LYS A 42 3.23 -8.71 7.88
CA LYS A 42 1.78 -8.53 7.97
C LYS A 42 1.02 -9.06 6.74
N LEU A 43 1.60 -8.97 5.56
CA LEU A 43 0.97 -9.25 4.27
C LEU A 43 1.61 -10.47 3.62
N THR A 44 0.80 -11.27 2.93
CA THR A 44 1.34 -12.29 2.02
C THR A 44 2.16 -11.63 0.91
N PRO A 45 3.05 -12.36 0.22
CA PRO A 45 3.84 -11.79 -0.88
C PRO A 45 2.98 -11.12 -1.97
N PHE A 46 1.83 -11.69 -2.30
CA PHE A 46 0.93 -11.12 -3.30
C PHE A 46 0.21 -9.87 -2.79
N GLU A 47 -0.29 -9.89 -1.55
CA GLU A 47 -0.86 -8.70 -0.92
C GLU A 47 0.17 -7.57 -0.85
N PHE A 48 1.40 -7.87 -0.46
CA PHE A 48 2.48 -6.89 -0.43
C PHE A 48 2.76 -6.29 -1.81
N ALA A 49 2.84 -7.13 -2.85
CA ALA A 49 3.05 -6.66 -4.21
C ALA A 49 1.94 -5.71 -4.67
N VAL A 50 0.67 -6.01 -4.36
CA VAL A 50 -0.45 -5.13 -4.73
C VAL A 50 -0.50 -3.88 -3.86
N LEU A 51 -0.50 -4.02 -2.53
CA LEU A 51 -0.73 -2.89 -1.63
C LEU A 51 0.47 -1.93 -1.51
N ARG A 52 1.70 -2.43 -1.70
CA ARG A 52 2.92 -1.65 -1.46
C ARG A 52 3.80 -1.42 -2.69
N GLU A 53 3.64 -2.24 -3.74
CA GLU A 53 4.42 -2.15 -4.98
C GLU A 53 3.52 -1.88 -6.21
N GLU A 54 2.23 -1.58 -6.00
CA GLU A 54 1.24 -1.18 -7.02
C GLU A 54 1.06 -2.22 -8.13
N ALA A 55 1.19 -3.50 -7.80
CA ALA A 55 0.81 -4.57 -8.70
C ALA A 55 -0.73 -4.62 -8.87
N THR A 56 -1.19 -5.34 -9.87
CA THR A 56 -2.61 -5.50 -10.15
C THR A 56 -3.01 -6.97 -10.02
N GLU A 57 -4.10 -7.23 -9.31
CA GLU A 57 -4.75 -8.54 -9.26
C GLU A 57 -5.28 -8.92 -10.64
N ARG A 58 -5.22 -10.21 -10.99
CA ARG A 58 -5.78 -10.67 -12.26
C ARG A 58 -7.30 -10.47 -12.28
N ALA A 59 -7.85 -9.98 -13.38
CA ALA A 59 -9.29 -9.81 -13.55
C ALA A 59 -10.05 -11.13 -13.32
N PHE A 60 -11.25 -11.04 -12.73
CA PHE A 60 -12.17 -12.15 -12.45
C PHE A 60 -11.66 -13.19 -11.45
N THR A 61 -10.63 -12.87 -10.64
CA THR A 61 -10.11 -13.79 -9.62
C THR A 61 -10.54 -13.46 -8.20
N SER A 62 -11.00 -12.24 -7.96
CA SER A 62 -11.44 -11.84 -6.62
C SER A 62 -12.79 -12.45 -6.24
N PRO A 63 -12.90 -13.15 -5.10
CA PRO A 63 -14.20 -13.62 -4.59
C PRO A 63 -15.12 -12.46 -4.19
N LEU A 64 -14.60 -11.24 -4.08
CA LEU A 64 -15.39 -10.06 -3.75
C LEU A 64 -16.16 -9.49 -4.96
N ASN A 65 -15.90 -9.98 -6.20
CA ASN A 65 -16.68 -9.59 -7.37
C ASN A 65 -18.16 -9.91 -7.20
N ASP A 66 -18.46 -11.13 -6.76
CA ASP A 66 -19.83 -11.63 -6.63
C ASP A 66 -20.43 -11.40 -5.24
N ASN A 67 -19.69 -10.72 -4.33
CA ASN A 67 -20.19 -10.46 -2.99
C ASN A 67 -21.30 -9.40 -3.01
N SER A 68 -22.53 -9.83 -2.73
CA SER A 68 -23.74 -8.99 -2.65
C SER A 68 -24.22 -8.75 -1.21
N LYS A 69 -23.49 -9.23 -0.20
CA LYS A 69 -23.86 -9.08 1.21
C LYS A 69 -23.81 -7.63 1.66
N VAL A 70 -24.68 -7.28 2.63
CA VAL A 70 -24.67 -5.96 3.26
C VAL A 70 -23.49 -5.86 4.23
N GLY A 71 -22.71 -4.78 4.11
CA GLY A 71 -21.52 -4.60 4.96
C GLY A 71 -20.60 -3.49 4.46
N ILE A 72 -19.38 -3.52 4.97
CA ILE A 72 -18.35 -2.51 4.72
C ILE A 72 -17.09 -3.20 4.19
N TYR A 73 -16.49 -2.60 3.17
CA TYR A 73 -15.17 -2.98 2.67
C TYR A 73 -14.11 -2.11 3.34
N HIS A 74 -13.14 -2.78 3.94
CA HIS A 74 -12.04 -2.19 4.69
C HIS A 74 -10.72 -2.37 3.96
N CYS A 75 -9.75 -1.52 4.24
CA CYS A 75 -8.38 -1.67 3.77
C CYS A 75 -7.72 -2.90 4.38
N LYS A 76 -7.19 -3.80 3.56
CA LYS A 76 -6.44 -4.97 4.00
C LYS A 76 -5.21 -4.62 4.83
N GLY A 77 -4.59 -3.48 4.54
CA GLY A 77 -3.38 -3.03 5.22
C GLY A 77 -3.62 -2.54 6.65
N CYS A 78 -4.64 -1.70 6.89
CA CYS A 78 -4.81 -1.00 8.16
C CYS A 78 -6.25 -0.98 8.70
N ASP A 79 -7.15 -1.73 8.10
CA ASP A 79 -8.57 -1.84 8.50
C ASP A 79 -9.39 -0.54 8.39
N GLN A 80 -8.89 0.49 7.71
CA GLN A 80 -9.64 1.71 7.39
C GLN A 80 -10.90 1.37 6.61
N LYS A 81 -12.06 1.94 6.98
CA LYS A 81 -13.31 1.82 6.22
C LYS A 81 -13.17 2.56 4.89
N LEU A 82 -13.46 1.88 3.78
CA LEU A 82 -13.26 2.41 2.43
C LEU A 82 -14.56 2.56 1.66
N TYR A 83 -15.38 1.49 1.61
CA TYR A 83 -16.59 1.48 0.80
C TYR A 83 -17.75 0.80 1.53
N LEU A 84 -18.97 1.31 1.34
CA LEU A 84 -20.19 0.62 1.73
C LEU A 84 -20.61 -0.35 0.62
N SER A 85 -21.15 -1.51 0.97
CA SER A 85 -21.66 -2.48 -0.01
C SER A 85 -22.72 -1.90 -0.94
N LYS A 86 -23.53 -0.95 -0.47
CA LYS A 86 -24.55 -0.26 -1.28
C LYS A 86 -23.99 0.60 -2.42
N TYR A 87 -22.67 0.89 -2.40
CA TYR A 87 -21.99 1.64 -3.47
C TYR A 87 -21.34 0.71 -4.50
N LYS A 88 -21.32 -0.61 -4.21
CA LYS A 88 -20.78 -1.61 -5.12
C LYS A 88 -21.74 -1.89 -6.26
N TYR A 89 -21.18 -2.12 -7.45
CA TYR A 89 -21.90 -2.58 -8.62
C TYR A 89 -21.01 -3.47 -9.49
N ASP A 90 -21.63 -4.25 -10.37
CA ASP A 90 -20.90 -5.01 -11.38
C ASP A 90 -20.58 -4.12 -12.58
N SER A 91 -19.30 -3.85 -12.79
CA SER A 91 -18.82 -3.08 -13.94
C SER A 91 -18.48 -3.93 -15.16
N GLY A 92 -18.52 -5.26 -15.04
CA GLY A 92 -18.09 -6.19 -16.09
C GLY A 92 -16.57 -6.25 -16.31
N THR A 93 -15.77 -5.47 -15.54
CA THR A 93 -14.32 -5.38 -15.75
C THR A 93 -13.51 -6.45 -15.04
N GLY A 94 -14.13 -7.21 -14.13
CA GLY A 94 -13.50 -8.32 -13.40
C GLY A 94 -12.83 -7.92 -12.09
N TRP A 95 -13.03 -6.70 -11.61
CA TRP A 95 -12.61 -6.22 -10.31
C TRP A 95 -13.78 -5.64 -9.52
N PRO A 96 -13.78 -5.72 -8.16
CA PRO A 96 -14.76 -5.04 -7.33
C PRO A 96 -14.83 -3.56 -7.69
N SER A 97 -16.03 -3.09 -8.06
CA SER A 97 -16.24 -1.72 -8.52
C SER A 97 -17.23 -0.98 -7.65
N PHE A 98 -16.94 0.29 -7.37
CA PHE A 98 -17.78 1.16 -6.54
C PHE A 98 -17.95 2.51 -7.25
N TYR A 99 -19.11 3.13 -7.08
CA TYR A 99 -19.33 4.48 -7.63
C TYR A 99 -19.02 5.59 -6.63
N LYS A 100 -18.79 5.27 -5.35
CA LYS A 100 -18.50 6.23 -4.27
C LYS A 100 -17.74 5.54 -3.14
N GLU A 101 -16.86 6.28 -2.49
CA GLU A 101 -16.17 5.89 -1.26
C GLU A 101 -16.95 6.31 0.00
N ILE A 102 -16.52 5.83 1.16
CA ILE A 102 -16.80 6.45 2.47
C ILE A 102 -15.95 7.71 2.57
N GLU A 103 -16.55 8.83 2.95
CA GLU A 103 -15.85 10.11 3.07
C GLU A 103 -14.58 9.98 3.93
N GLY A 104 -13.46 10.47 3.41
CA GLY A 104 -12.16 10.37 4.03
C GLY A 104 -11.52 8.96 4.00
N GLY A 105 -12.16 7.96 3.39
CA GLY A 105 -11.63 6.59 3.33
C GLY A 105 -10.45 6.43 2.38
N ILE A 106 -10.43 7.20 1.30
CA ILE A 106 -9.39 7.14 0.28
C ILE A 106 -8.74 8.50 0.04
N SER A 107 -7.57 8.46 -0.60
CA SER A 107 -6.93 9.60 -1.26
C SER A 107 -6.54 9.21 -2.69
N THR A 108 -6.25 10.21 -3.52
CA THR A 108 -5.92 9.98 -4.92
C THR A 108 -4.62 10.67 -5.29
N ARG A 109 -3.93 10.14 -6.30
CA ARG A 109 -2.82 10.80 -6.96
C ARG A 109 -2.83 10.53 -8.46
N ARG A 110 -2.16 11.39 -9.23
CA ARG A 110 -1.97 11.16 -10.66
C ARG A 110 -0.95 10.05 -10.90
N ASP A 111 -1.34 9.06 -11.68
CA ASP A 111 -0.48 7.97 -12.14
C ASP A 111 -0.22 8.13 -13.64
N ARG A 112 1.07 8.13 -14.02
CA ARG A 112 1.53 8.27 -15.41
C ARG A 112 2.20 6.99 -15.94
N LYS A 113 1.96 5.85 -15.32
CA LYS A 113 2.50 4.58 -15.79
C LYS A 113 1.83 4.16 -17.12
N LEU A 114 2.57 3.40 -17.94
CA LEU A 114 2.08 2.84 -19.22
C LEU A 114 1.60 3.90 -20.24
N PHE A 115 2.20 5.08 -20.26
CA PHE A 115 1.87 6.18 -21.19
C PHE A 115 0.43 6.70 -21.09
N MET A 116 -0.31 6.33 -20.06
CA MET A 116 -1.66 6.82 -19.78
C MET A 116 -1.68 7.63 -18.49
N LEU A 117 -2.45 8.72 -18.51
CA LEU A 117 -2.75 9.48 -17.29
C LEU A 117 -3.96 8.83 -16.61
N ARG A 118 -3.74 8.28 -15.42
CA ARG A 118 -4.79 7.67 -14.60
C ARG A 118 -4.87 8.33 -13.24
N THR A 119 -6.00 8.18 -12.57
CA THR A 119 -6.15 8.57 -11.17
C THR A 119 -6.00 7.33 -10.29
N GLU A 120 -4.86 7.20 -9.63
CA GLU A 120 -4.67 6.15 -8.63
C GLU A 120 -5.50 6.43 -7.39
N CYS A 121 -6.06 5.37 -6.81
CA CYS A 121 -6.79 5.36 -5.55
C CYS A 121 -5.99 4.59 -4.50
N HIS A 122 -5.73 5.20 -3.34
CA HIS A 122 -5.05 4.56 -2.23
C HIS A 122 -5.75 4.85 -0.89
N CYS A 123 -5.49 4.03 0.11
CA CYS A 123 -6.03 4.21 1.45
C CYS A 123 -5.51 5.52 2.07
N SER A 124 -6.39 6.38 2.55
CA SER A 124 -6.02 7.66 3.16
C SER A 124 -5.22 7.50 4.46
N ASN A 125 -5.39 6.38 5.17
CA ASN A 125 -4.76 6.14 6.45
C ASN A 125 -3.34 5.54 6.34
N CYS A 126 -3.10 4.59 5.41
CA CYS A 126 -1.82 3.90 5.32
C CYS A 126 -1.13 3.95 3.95
N GLY A 127 -1.75 4.61 2.97
CA GLY A 127 -1.21 4.73 1.62
C GLY A 127 -1.17 3.43 0.81
N SER A 128 -1.84 2.37 1.26
CA SER A 128 -1.92 1.12 0.49
C SER A 128 -2.63 1.35 -0.83
N HIS A 129 -1.99 0.90 -1.92
CA HIS A 129 -2.60 0.93 -3.24
C HIS A 129 -3.89 0.11 -3.28
N LEU A 130 -4.96 0.70 -3.79
CA LEU A 130 -6.26 0.05 -3.90
C LEU A 130 -6.61 -0.25 -5.36
N GLY A 131 -6.34 0.66 -6.28
CA GLY A 131 -6.69 0.58 -7.67
C GLY A 131 -6.71 1.94 -8.35
N HIS A 132 -7.64 2.14 -9.28
CA HIS A 132 -7.77 3.38 -10.04
C HIS A 132 -9.21 3.83 -10.16
N ILE A 133 -9.40 5.14 -10.37
CA ILE A 133 -10.70 5.77 -10.59
C ILE A 133 -10.80 6.21 -12.06
N PHE A 134 -11.92 5.87 -12.69
CA PHE A 134 -12.27 6.18 -14.08
C PHE A 134 -13.55 7.01 -14.13
N ASP A 135 -13.77 7.72 -15.24
CA ASP A 135 -14.93 8.61 -15.48
C ASP A 135 -16.04 7.91 -16.28
N ASP A 136 -16.12 6.59 -16.20
CA ASP A 136 -17.04 5.72 -16.91
C ASP A 136 -18.00 4.97 -15.97
N GLY A 137 -18.20 5.48 -14.77
CA GLY A 137 -19.08 4.91 -13.76
C GLY A 137 -20.55 5.35 -13.88
N PRO A 138 -21.44 4.74 -13.07
CA PRO A 138 -22.85 5.08 -13.04
C PRO A 138 -23.14 6.39 -12.30
N GLN A 139 -24.32 6.92 -12.49
CA GLN A 139 -24.86 7.99 -11.65
C GLN A 139 -24.97 7.50 -10.18
N PRO A 140 -24.85 8.39 -9.16
CA PRO A 140 -24.84 9.85 -9.26
C PRO A 140 -23.47 10.49 -9.49
N THR A 141 -22.37 9.74 -9.43
CA THR A 141 -21.01 10.32 -9.46
C THR A 141 -20.36 10.31 -10.84
N GLY A 142 -20.78 9.41 -11.72
CA GLY A 142 -20.09 9.15 -12.99
C GLY A 142 -18.72 8.50 -12.82
N LYS A 143 -18.33 8.13 -11.59
CA LYS A 143 -17.03 7.55 -11.28
C LYS A 143 -17.11 6.03 -11.10
N ARG A 144 -16.10 5.34 -11.57
CA ARG A 144 -15.85 3.92 -11.30
C ARG A 144 -14.54 3.77 -10.55
N HIS A 145 -14.65 3.44 -9.27
CA HIS A 145 -13.51 3.03 -8.45
C HIS A 145 -13.27 1.54 -8.69
N CYS A 146 -12.29 1.21 -9.53
CA CYS A 146 -11.90 -0.15 -9.88
C CYS A 146 -10.82 -0.62 -8.89
N ILE A 147 -11.17 -1.53 -7.99
CA ILE A 147 -10.38 -1.82 -6.80
C ILE A 147 -9.90 -3.28 -6.83
N ASN A 148 -8.61 -3.49 -6.57
CA ASN A 148 -8.07 -4.83 -6.36
C ASN A 148 -8.76 -5.50 -5.16
N GLY A 149 -9.41 -6.63 -5.36
CA GLY A 149 -10.11 -7.31 -4.28
C GLY A 149 -9.17 -7.78 -3.17
N VAL A 150 -7.93 -8.16 -3.52
CA VAL A 150 -6.87 -8.49 -2.55
C VAL A 150 -6.53 -7.32 -1.61
N SER A 151 -6.80 -6.06 -2.00
CA SER A 151 -6.60 -4.87 -1.15
C SER A 151 -7.74 -4.65 -0.15
N LEU A 152 -8.79 -5.47 -0.19
CA LEU A 152 -10.00 -5.30 0.60
C LEU A 152 -10.23 -6.44 1.60
N VAL A 153 -10.87 -6.11 2.70
CA VAL A 153 -11.50 -7.05 3.64
C VAL A 153 -12.97 -6.67 3.76
N PHE A 154 -13.88 -7.61 3.48
CA PHE A 154 -15.31 -7.39 3.68
C PHE A 154 -15.72 -7.78 5.10
N ARG A 155 -16.46 -6.89 5.75
CA ARG A 155 -17.10 -7.13 7.06
C ARG A 155 -18.60 -6.96 6.93
N GLN A 156 -19.34 -8.02 7.20
CA GLN A 156 -20.80 -7.99 7.21
C GLN A 156 -21.29 -7.18 8.42
N THR A 157 -22.30 -6.37 8.26
CA THR A 157 -22.96 -5.59 9.33
C THR A 157 -24.36 -6.11 9.60
#